data_b1e3b2569c6679383626ae287a2f3f95
#
_entry.id   b1e3b2569c6679383626ae287a2f3f95
#
_cell.length_a   1.000
_cell.length_b   1.000
_cell.length_c   1.000
_cell.angle_alpha   90.00
_cell.angle_beta   90.00
_cell.angle_gamma   90.00
#
_symmetry.space_group_name_H-M   'P 1'
#
loop_
_entity.id
_entity.type
_entity.pdbx_description
1 polymer ?
#
loop_
_entity_poly.entity_id
_entity_poly.type
_entity_poly.pdbx_seq_one_letter_code
_entity_poly.pdbx_strand_id
1 'polypeptide(L)'
;MTTKISVRSDKNHFGHFYNSGDLVAIVLQKRISKKKGRQRFQARVISLNNRTCKGKIYVSIEVDTSENRVLYGDTLWTRNSLHEIRPPMNPGAFDFQQYAARKNIFHQLYLKRDDFILKQGKKGLIRSSIGLNRNLQAALERILKEPDELSVAKALLLGDRNEIPVDLLDSFKGAGAMHILAISGLHVGIVHLIFLFFARPLTLLKNGRALRVILILLGLWSYALLTGMAVSATRSVSMFTLFTLGQAVNRKISLLNNLVNSAFVLLILKPMLLFDVGFQLSYSALAGIGVGAILMRQKKKRKKRFSNIKKYFLGLILVSCSAQLGVMPLSLYYFKQFSGLFLFSSILLLPLLGITLVLGYSLLGGALILNLPEYVKEVFQAWLELINKSIEWLGSIDALILKGVYFPFSFWILSSLSLFLVSIGFLKRKSIFIFASGICLICMQLLWIHERVDLIRDEKLIVFHRRGESLVADRKGAVLKLKNEKELPDEMEKCLADYLSELPGDFSIERNREEIAGPMQVFYVSEALVFLINEKIDRVTPAALGSLARDPDIVIFSNAPRLNLERLLGEIRPGIVVADGSNHNGFVKRCRESCQALGIEFHATLEKGAFLYPK
;
A
#
# COMPACT_ATOMS: atom_id res chain seq x y z
N MET A 1 22.62 13.00 13.74
CA MET A 1 22.42 11.53 13.78
C MET A 1 22.30 11.05 12.34
N THR A 2 23.41 10.94 11.68
CA THR A 2 23.49 10.31 10.35
C THR A 2 23.32 8.82 10.55
N THR A 3 22.09 8.37 10.69
CA THR A 3 21.77 6.99 10.40
C THR A 3 22.44 6.68 9.07
N LYS A 4 23.06 5.54 8.95
CA LYS A 4 23.51 4.96 7.69
C LYS A 4 22.34 4.91 6.72
N ILE A 5 21.94 6.09 6.30
CA ILE A 5 20.68 6.40 5.60
C ILE A 5 20.73 5.87 4.19
N SER A 6 21.91 5.56 3.71
CA SER A 6 21.98 4.84 2.47
C SER A 6 23.01 3.73 2.59
N VAL A 7 22.52 2.52 2.63
CA VAL A 7 23.31 1.38 2.21
C VAL A 7 23.96 1.68 0.84
N ARG A 8 23.41 2.58 0.04
CA ARG A 8 23.97 3.12 -1.21
C ARG A 8 25.25 3.93 -0.99
N SER A 9 25.47 4.51 0.20
CA SER A 9 26.73 5.20 0.57
C SER A 9 27.78 4.26 1.17
N ASP A 10 27.46 2.98 1.42
CA ASP A 10 28.44 1.96 1.82
C ASP A 10 29.32 1.65 0.60
N LYS A 11 30.64 1.82 0.77
CA LYS A 11 31.63 1.53 -0.29
C LYS A 11 31.53 0.10 -0.86
N ASN A 12 30.92 -0.84 -0.10
CA ASN A 12 30.68 -2.22 -0.52
C ASN A 12 29.29 -2.45 -1.14
N HIS A 13 28.50 -1.39 -1.40
CA HIS A 13 27.22 -1.56 -2.05
C HIS A 13 27.42 -1.92 -3.53
N PHE A 14 26.71 -2.97 -3.99
CA PHE A 14 26.85 -3.49 -5.35
C PHE A 14 26.60 -2.42 -6.44
N GLY A 15 25.73 -1.45 -6.20
CA GLY A 15 25.38 -0.39 -7.14
C GLY A 15 26.53 0.53 -7.54
N HIS A 16 27.69 0.49 -6.83
CA HIS A 16 28.89 1.24 -7.22
C HIS A 16 29.75 0.49 -8.25
N PHE A 17 29.54 -0.80 -8.43
CA PHE A 17 30.40 -1.66 -9.23
C PHE A 17 29.64 -2.44 -10.31
N TYR A 18 28.31 -2.36 -10.29
CA TYR A 18 27.46 -3.15 -11.17
C TYR A 18 27.50 -2.63 -12.60
N ASN A 19 27.76 -3.53 -13.53
CA ASN A 19 27.60 -3.34 -14.98
C ASN A 19 26.60 -4.35 -15.54
N SER A 20 25.92 -3.98 -16.62
CA SER A 20 24.98 -4.90 -17.28
C SER A 20 25.72 -6.13 -17.80
N GLY A 21 25.20 -7.33 -17.49
CA GLY A 21 25.81 -8.62 -17.84
C GLY A 21 26.71 -9.24 -16.76
N ASP A 22 26.97 -8.54 -15.65
CA ASP A 22 27.71 -9.10 -14.53
C ASP A 22 27.01 -10.33 -13.92
N LEU A 23 27.79 -11.29 -13.43
CA LEU A 23 27.26 -12.44 -12.70
C LEU A 23 26.87 -12.03 -11.28
N VAL A 24 25.58 -12.02 -11.00
CA VAL A 24 25.00 -11.60 -9.72
C VAL A 24 24.55 -12.82 -8.91
N ALA A 25 25.05 -12.97 -7.67
CA ALA A 25 24.54 -13.94 -6.72
C ALA A 25 23.61 -13.26 -5.70
N ILE A 26 22.40 -13.75 -5.59
CA ILE A 26 21.36 -13.21 -4.72
C ILE A 26 20.77 -14.27 -3.80
N VAL A 27 20.52 -13.92 -2.54
CA VAL A 27 19.85 -14.78 -1.56
C VAL A 27 18.44 -14.26 -1.31
N LEU A 28 17.44 -15.12 -1.48
CA LEU A 28 16.06 -14.80 -1.24
C LEU A 28 15.76 -14.66 0.25
N GLN A 29 15.17 -13.52 0.64
CA GLN A 29 14.92 -13.21 2.05
C GLN A 29 13.46 -13.27 2.45
N LYS A 30 12.53 -12.74 1.64
CA LYS A 30 11.12 -12.68 1.95
C LYS A 30 10.29 -12.73 0.69
N ARG A 31 9.28 -13.62 0.64
CA ARG A 31 8.26 -13.59 -0.40
C ARG A 31 7.30 -12.43 -0.13
N ILE A 32 7.06 -11.60 -1.13
CA ILE A 32 6.20 -10.41 -1.03
C ILE A 32 4.82 -10.71 -1.61
N SER A 33 4.78 -11.34 -2.78
CA SER A 33 3.53 -11.66 -3.46
C SER A 33 3.67 -12.88 -4.36
N LYS A 34 2.54 -13.54 -4.62
CA LYS A 34 2.37 -14.58 -5.63
C LYS A 34 1.16 -14.17 -6.46
N LYS A 35 1.33 -13.84 -7.73
CA LYS A 35 0.25 -13.50 -8.67
C LYS A 35 0.49 -14.22 -9.98
N LYS A 36 -0.57 -14.80 -10.56
CA LYS A 36 -0.64 -15.38 -11.92
C LYS A 36 0.73 -15.76 -12.53
N GLY A 37 1.33 -16.87 -12.06
CA GLY A 37 2.60 -17.37 -12.61
C GLY A 37 3.86 -16.59 -12.23
N ARG A 38 3.79 -15.56 -11.38
CA ARG A 38 4.96 -14.81 -10.91
C ARG A 38 5.02 -14.73 -9.40
N GLN A 39 6.22 -14.94 -8.84
CA GLN A 39 6.51 -14.73 -7.43
C GLN A 39 7.49 -13.57 -7.26
N ARG A 40 7.18 -12.65 -6.36
CA ARG A 40 8.05 -11.52 -6.03
C ARG A 40 8.69 -11.72 -4.67
N PHE A 41 10.00 -11.56 -4.63
CA PHE A 41 10.81 -11.69 -3.42
C PHE A 41 11.57 -10.40 -3.14
N GLN A 42 11.82 -10.14 -1.86
CA GLN A 42 12.93 -9.32 -1.43
C GLN A 42 14.15 -10.21 -1.33
N ALA A 43 15.26 -9.80 -1.94
CA ALA A 43 16.51 -10.56 -1.95
C ALA A 43 17.68 -9.67 -1.54
N ARG A 44 18.77 -10.31 -1.12
CA ARG A 44 20.04 -9.66 -0.81
C ARG A 44 21.09 -10.08 -1.83
N VAL A 45 21.75 -9.12 -2.43
CA VAL A 45 22.94 -9.35 -3.26
C VAL A 45 24.10 -9.72 -2.33
N ILE A 46 24.79 -10.81 -2.61
CA ILE A 46 25.90 -11.34 -1.81
C ILE A 46 27.23 -11.28 -2.55
N SER A 47 27.21 -11.43 -3.88
CA SER A 47 28.41 -11.26 -4.70
C SER A 47 28.09 -10.77 -6.11
N LEU A 48 29.08 -10.10 -6.71
CA LEU A 48 29.10 -9.60 -8.07
C LEU A 48 30.43 -10.03 -8.68
N ASN A 49 30.41 -10.83 -9.77
CA ASN A 49 31.63 -11.39 -10.39
C ASN A 49 32.63 -11.95 -9.35
N ASN A 50 32.15 -12.76 -8.38
CA ASN A 50 32.91 -13.33 -7.25
C ASN A 50 33.41 -12.30 -6.20
N ARG A 51 33.20 -11.01 -6.38
CA ARG A 51 33.47 -10.00 -5.35
C ARG A 51 32.30 -9.93 -4.36
N THR A 52 32.57 -10.09 -3.06
CA THR A 52 31.54 -9.94 -2.02
C THR A 52 31.03 -8.51 -1.96
N CYS A 53 29.71 -8.35 -2.01
CA CYS A 53 29.05 -7.04 -1.95
C CYS A 53 27.80 -7.09 -1.09
N LYS A 54 27.22 -5.94 -0.84
CA LYS A 54 26.00 -5.79 -0.04
C LYS A 54 24.96 -5.02 -0.82
N GLY A 55 23.67 -5.29 -0.55
CA GLY A 55 22.55 -4.56 -1.09
C GLY A 55 21.29 -5.40 -1.06
N LYS A 56 20.15 -4.73 -1.25
CA LYS A 56 18.85 -5.39 -1.34
C LYS A 56 18.22 -5.04 -2.67
N ILE A 57 17.51 -6.00 -3.24
CA ILE A 57 16.78 -5.85 -4.50
C ILE A 57 15.42 -6.51 -4.40
N TYR A 58 14.51 -6.12 -5.27
CA TYR A 58 13.31 -6.91 -5.56
C TYR A 58 13.61 -7.87 -6.70
N VAL A 59 13.15 -9.11 -6.57
CA VAL A 59 13.28 -10.14 -7.61
C VAL A 59 11.91 -10.68 -7.94
N SER A 60 11.53 -10.60 -9.21
CA SER A 60 10.31 -11.19 -9.75
C SER A 60 10.68 -12.40 -10.58
N ILE A 61 10.21 -13.57 -10.17
CA ILE A 61 10.53 -14.86 -10.81
C ILE A 61 9.26 -15.41 -11.44
N GLU A 62 9.33 -15.79 -12.69
CA GLU A 62 8.27 -16.52 -13.37
C GLU A 62 8.33 -18.00 -12.94
N VAL A 63 7.24 -18.50 -12.38
CA VAL A 63 7.17 -19.85 -11.80
C VAL A 63 5.98 -20.57 -12.41
N ASP A 64 6.27 -21.70 -13.04
CA ASP A 64 5.24 -22.65 -13.45
C ASP A 64 4.69 -23.43 -12.25
N THR A 65 3.45 -23.88 -12.33
CA THR A 65 2.68 -24.39 -11.18
C THR A 65 3.24 -25.69 -10.57
N SER A 66 4.12 -26.40 -11.24
CA SER A 66 4.43 -27.80 -10.87
C SER A 66 5.80 -28.12 -10.29
N GLU A 67 6.91 -27.44 -10.62
CA GLU A 67 8.21 -28.05 -10.29
C GLU A 67 9.29 -27.20 -9.63
N ASN A 68 9.37 -25.88 -9.79
CA ASN A 68 10.47 -25.11 -9.19
C ASN A 68 10.01 -24.23 -8.03
N ARG A 69 9.98 -24.81 -6.84
CA ARG A 69 9.70 -24.07 -5.59
C ARG A 69 10.95 -23.36 -5.11
N VAL A 70 11.10 -22.11 -5.53
CA VAL A 70 12.14 -21.23 -4.98
C VAL A 70 11.73 -20.81 -3.58
N LEU A 71 12.64 -20.95 -2.62
CA LEU A 71 12.38 -20.80 -1.19
C LEU A 71 13.23 -19.70 -0.55
N TYR A 72 12.85 -19.31 0.64
CA TYR A 72 13.68 -18.49 1.52
C TYR A 72 15.07 -19.14 1.74
N GLY A 73 16.10 -18.31 1.63
CA GLY A 73 17.49 -18.74 1.84
C GLY A 73 18.14 -19.39 0.61
N ASP A 74 17.38 -19.65 -0.45
CA ASP A 74 17.96 -20.13 -1.70
C ASP A 74 18.78 -19.03 -2.36
N THR A 75 19.88 -19.44 -2.98
CA THR A 75 20.78 -18.55 -3.71
C THR A 75 20.55 -18.73 -5.21
N LEU A 76 20.33 -17.62 -5.90
CA LEU A 76 20.19 -17.57 -7.34
C LEU A 76 21.40 -16.90 -7.94
N TRP A 77 21.92 -17.50 -9.03
CA TRP A 77 23.01 -16.94 -9.84
C TRP A 77 22.48 -16.59 -11.21
N THR A 78 22.64 -15.34 -11.62
CA THR A 78 22.11 -14.85 -12.91
C THR A 78 23.00 -13.78 -13.50
N ARG A 79 22.92 -13.63 -14.83
CA ARG A 79 23.53 -12.52 -15.59
C ARG A 79 22.51 -11.53 -16.11
N ASN A 80 21.24 -11.69 -15.74
CA ASN A 80 20.21 -10.75 -16.15
C ASN A 80 20.43 -9.37 -15.54
N SER A 81 20.12 -8.36 -16.32
CA SER A 81 20.34 -6.96 -15.95
C SER A 81 19.44 -6.54 -14.78
N LEU A 82 20.05 -5.86 -13.81
CA LEU A 82 19.35 -5.17 -12.74
C LEU A 82 18.80 -3.85 -13.27
N HIS A 83 17.53 -3.60 -13.05
CA HIS A 83 16.87 -2.36 -13.45
C HIS A 83 16.69 -1.46 -12.24
N GLU A 84 17.01 -0.18 -12.36
CA GLU A 84 16.66 0.80 -11.33
C GLU A 84 15.13 0.93 -11.22
N ILE A 85 14.65 1.12 -9.99
CA ILE A 85 13.25 1.41 -9.75
C ILE A 85 13.00 2.86 -10.16
N ARG A 86 12.11 3.05 -11.14
CA ARG A 86 11.78 4.38 -11.68
C ARG A 86 10.80 5.12 -10.76
N PRO A 87 10.83 6.46 -10.78
CA PRO A 87 9.80 7.28 -10.13
C PRO A 87 8.41 7.03 -10.76
N PRO A 88 7.33 7.49 -10.13
CA PRO A 88 6.00 7.40 -10.72
C PRO A 88 5.96 8.15 -12.05
N MET A 89 5.30 7.54 -13.04
CA MET A 89 5.23 8.07 -14.41
C MET A 89 4.05 9.06 -14.56
N ASN A 90 3.09 9.06 -13.63
CA ASN A 90 1.94 9.97 -13.65
C ASN A 90 1.86 10.77 -12.35
N PRO A 91 1.35 12.01 -12.40
CA PRO A 91 1.11 12.81 -11.20
C PRO A 91 0.04 12.13 -10.33
N GLY A 92 0.19 12.24 -9.00
CA GLY A 92 -0.70 11.59 -8.02
C GLY A 92 -0.49 10.09 -7.85
N ALA A 93 0.26 9.43 -8.75
CA ALA A 93 0.51 7.99 -8.65
C ALA A 93 1.43 7.65 -7.46
N PHE A 94 1.23 6.45 -6.89
CA PHE A 94 2.02 5.99 -5.74
C PHE A 94 3.53 5.94 -6.06
N ASP A 95 4.34 6.64 -5.29
CA ASP A 95 5.80 6.65 -5.43
C ASP A 95 6.42 5.36 -4.87
N PHE A 96 6.47 4.35 -5.77
CA PHE A 96 7.09 3.06 -5.44
C PHE A 96 8.61 3.17 -5.28
N GLN A 97 9.28 4.11 -5.95
CA GLN A 97 10.71 4.35 -5.81
C GLN A 97 11.04 4.81 -4.38
N GLN A 98 10.34 5.83 -3.89
CA GLN A 98 10.54 6.34 -2.53
C GLN A 98 10.17 5.29 -1.48
N TYR A 99 9.08 4.54 -1.68
CA TYR A 99 8.70 3.43 -0.80
C TYR A 99 9.77 2.34 -0.72
N ALA A 100 10.36 1.94 -1.85
CA ALA A 100 11.44 0.96 -1.91
C ALA A 100 12.75 1.52 -1.30
N ALA A 101 13.08 2.78 -1.57
CA ALA A 101 14.25 3.47 -1.03
C ALA A 101 14.24 3.52 0.51
N ARG A 102 13.06 3.72 1.15
CA ARG A 102 12.89 3.63 2.60
C ARG A 102 13.21 2.24 3.16
N LYS A 103 13.18 1.19 2.31
CA LYS A 103 13.60 -0.18 2.64
C LYS A 103 15.03 -0.50 2.22
N ASN A 104 15.78 0.51 1.72
CA ASN A 104 17.10 0.39 1.12
C ASN A 104 17.11 -0.55 -0.11
N ILE A 105 16.08 -0.45 -0.96
CA ILE A 105 15.94 -1.21 -2.20
C ILE A 105 15.82 -0.20 -3.34
N PHE A 106 16.77 -0.22 -4.27
CA PHE A 106 16.86 0.73 -5.39
C PHE A 106 16.75 0.04 -6.74
N HIS A 107 16.91 -1.30 -6.78
CA HIS A 107 16.91 -2.08 -8.01
C HIS A 107 15.90 -3.22 -7.94
N GLN A 108 15.47 -3.64 -9.12
CA GLN A 108 14.62 -4.80 -9.32
C GLN A 108 15.18 -5.69 -10.43
N LEU A 109 14.89 -6.98 -10.34
CA LEU A 109 15.36 -8.00 -11.26
C LEU A 109 14.17 -8.84 -11.71
N TYR A 110 14.10 -9.11 -12.99
CA TYR A 110 13.10 -9.98 -13.60
C TYR A 110 13.78 -11.23 -14.12
N LEU A 111 13.32 -12.40 -13.69
CA LEU A 111 13.87 -13.68 -14.06
C LEU A 111 12.78 -14.57 -14.66
N LYS A 112 13.08 -15.16 -15.80
CA LYS A 112 12.35 -16.30 -16.35
C LYS A 112 12.92 -17.57 -15.74
N ARG A 113 12.31 -18.72 -16.02
CA ARG A 113 12.69 -20.02 -15.46
C ARG A 113 14.16 -20.39 -15.74
N ASP A 114 14.63 -20.10 -16.94
CA ASP A 114 15.95 -20.50 -17.42
C ASP A 114 17.06 -19.45 -17.20
N ASP A 115 16.69 -18.31 -16.61
CA ASP A 115 17.60 -17.18 -16.44
C ASP A 115 18.52 -17.30 -15.21
N PHE A 116 18.40 -18.37 -14.42
CA PHE A 116 19.18 -18.50 -13.18
C PHE A 116 19.53 -19.93 -12.81
N ILE A 117 20.64 -20.08 -12.12
CA ILE A 117 21.06 -21.32 -11.47
C ILE A 117 20.64 -21.25 -10.01
N LEU A 118 19.90 -22.28 -9.55
CA LEU A 118 19.40 -22.37 -8.19
C LEU A 118 20.35 -23.22 -7.32
N LYS A 119 20.82 -22.64 -6.21
CA LYS A 119 21.49 -23.36 -5.13
C LYS A 119 20.59 -23.33 -3.90
N GLN A 120 20.20 -24.51 -3.44
CA GLN A 120 19.34 -24.62 -2.26
C GLN A 120 20.04 -24.08 -1.00
N GLY A 121 19.33 -23.27 -0.22
CA GLY A 121 19.80 -22.72 1.03
C GLY A 121 19.86 -23.78 2.14
N LYS A 122 20.67 -23.52 3.15
CA LYS A 122 20.78 -24.39 4.35
C LYS A 122 19.48 -24.41 5.15
N LYS A 123 19.18 -25.52 5.80
CA LYS A 123 18.09 -25.61 6.78
C LYS A 123 18.39 -24.67 7.95
N GLY A 124 17.42 -23.85 8.35
CA GLY A 124 17.53 -22.92 9.47
C GLY A 124 16.14 -22.62 10.04
N LEU A 125 16.06 -21.95 11.20
CA LEU A 125 14.81 -21.69 11.90
C LEU A 125 13.74 -21.02 11.01
N ILE A 126 14.13 -20.04 10.18
CA ILE A 126 13.19 -19.36 9.28
C ILE A 126 12.68 -20.30 8.19
N ARG A 127 13.56 -21.13 7.61
CA ARG A 127 13.15 -22.11 6.58
C ARG A 127 12.25 -23.19 7.18
N SER A 128 12.52 -23.63 8.41
CA SER A 128 11.66 -24.56 9.14
C SER A 128 10.30 -23.96 9.47
N SER A 129 10.23 -22.68 9.87
CA SER A 129 8.96 -22.00 10.13
C SER A 129 8.11 -21.82 8.86
N ILE A 130 8.74 -21.56 7.72
CA ILE A 130 8.06 -21.53 6.41
C ILE A 130 7.54 -22.92 6.02
N GLY A 131 8.31 -23.97 6.30
CA GLY A 131 7.87 -25.35 6.10
C GLY A 131 6.65 -25.67 6.95
N LEU A 132 6.70 -25.32 8.24
CA LEU A 132 5.56 -25.48 9.14
C LEU A 132 4.33 -24.68 8.69
N ASN A 133 4.51 -23.42 8.28
CA ASN A 133 3.41 -22.61 7.74
C ASN A 133 2.74 -23.28 6.53
N ARG A 134 3.54 -23.88 5.61
CA ARG A 134 3.01 -24.64 4.48
C ARG A 134 2.22 -25.87 4.89
N ASN A 135 2.72 -26.61 5.87
CA ASN A 135 2.00 -27.79 6.39
C ASN A 135 0.65 -27.37 7.01
N LEU A 136 0.61 -26.23 7.70
CA LEU A 136 -0.64 -25.67 8.23
C LEU A 136 -1.56 -25.17 7.12
N GLN A 137 -1.03 -24.58 6.04
CA GLN A 137 -1.84 -24.22 4.86
C GLN A 137 -2.44 -25.49 4.23
N ALA A 138 -1.64 -26.55 4.05
CA ALA A 138 -2.15 -27.83 3.54
C ALA A 138 -3.18 -28.48 4.48
N ALA A 139 -3.07 -28.27 5.78
CA ALA A 139 -4.10 -28.70 6.73
C ALA A 139 -5.42 -27.90 6.56
N LEU A 140 -5.33 -26.59 6.34
CA LEU A 140 -6.52 -25.76 6.03
C LEU A 140 -7.19 -26.19 4.72
N GLU A 141 -6.41 -26.53 3.69
CA GLU A 141 -6.92 -27.03 2.40
C GLU A 141 -7.67 -28.38 2.53
N ARG A 142 -7.36 -29.18 3.57
CA ARG A 142 -8.13 -30.39 3.90
C ARG A 142 -9.40 -30.09 4.70
N ILE A 143 -9.46 -28.96 5.38
CA ILE A 143 -10.62 -28.54 6.20
C ILE A 143 -11.62 -27.78 5.35
N LEU A 144 -11.14 -26.86 4.49
CA LEU A 144 -11.95 -25.92 3.71
C LEU A 144 -11.85 -26.25 2.23
N LYS A 145 -13.00 -26.38 1.57
CA LYS A 145 -13.11 -26.74 0.14
C LYS A 145 -13.27 -25.51 -0.76
N GLU A 146 -13.96 -24.48 -0.25
CA GLU A 146 -14.25 -23.28 -1.03
C GLU A 146 -13.06 -22.31 -1.04
N PRO A 147 -12.66 -21.78 -2.21
CA PRO A 147 -11.46 -20.95 -2.37
C PRO A 147 -11.47 -19.66 -1.56
N ASP A 148 -12.63 -19.01 -1.45
CA ASP A 148 -12.77 -17.71 -0.79
C ASP A 148 -12.60 -17.83 0.72
N GLU A 149 -13.29 -18.80 1.36
CA GLU A 149 -13.17 -19.12 2.77
C GLU A 149 -11.75 -19.58 3.12
N LEU A 150 -11.14 -20.41 2.26
CA LEU A 150 -9.77 -20.86 2.42
C LEU A 150 -8.78 -19.70 2.38
N SER A 151 -8.95 -18.78 1.43
CA SER A 151 -8.08 -17.61 1.28
C SER A 151 -8.16 -16.68 2.49
N VAL A 152 -9.36 -16.45 3.00
CA VAL A 152 -9.61 -15.66 4.22
C VAL A 152 -9.06 -16.36 5.45
N ALA A 153 -9.25 -17.67 5.61
CA ALA A 153 -8.67 -18.45 6.70
C ALA A 153 -7.14 -18.40 6.70
N LYS A 154 -6.49 -18.58 5.53
CA LYS A 154 -5.03 -18.44 5.38
C LYS A 154 -4.56 -17.05 5.80
N ALA A 155 -5.30 -16.00 5.44
CA ALA A 155 -4.96 -14.63 5.81
C ALA A 155 -5.10 -14.38 7.33
N LEU A 156 -6.21 -14.80 7.92
CA LEU A 156 -6.53 -14.57 9.34
C LEU A 156 -5.66 -15.41 10.28
N LEU A 157 -5.47 -16.70 9.99
CA LEU A 157 -4.78 -17.61 10.89
C LEU A 157 -3.26 -17.63 10.67
N LEU A 158 -2.81 -17.55 9.42
CA LEU A 158 -1.41 -17.73 9.04
C LEU A 158 -0.75 -16.47 8.46
N GLY A 159 -1.53 -15.42 8.21
CA GLY A 159 -1.04 -14.12 7.69
C GLY A 159 -0.72 -14.12 6.19
N ASP A 160 -1.13 -15.13 5.45
CA ASP A 160 -0.92 -15.18 3.98
C ASP A 160 -2.16 -14.63 3.25
N ARG A 161 -2.02 -13.46 2.62
CA ARG A 161 -3.07 -12.73 1.89
C ARG A 161 -2.94 -12.84 0.37
N ASN A 162 -1.99 -13.64 -0.10
CA ASN A 162 -1.63 -13.64 -1.53
C ASN A 162 -2.69 -14.28 -2.42
N GLU A 163 -3.60 -15.05 -1.85
CA GLU A 163 -4.62 -15.81 -2.57
C GLU A 163 -6.03 -15.20 -2.45
N ILE A 164 -6.19 -14.07 -1.75
CA ILE A 164 -7.50 -13.40 -1.63
C ILE A 164 -7.90 -12.83 -3.00
N PRO A 165 -9.11 -13.14 -3.51
CA PRO A 165 -9.63 -12.55 -4.73
C PRO A 165 -9.72 -11.03 -4.66
N VAL A 166 -9.61 -10.37 -5.83
CA VAL A 166 -9.60 -8.90 -5.90
C VAL A 166 -10.94 -8.34 -5.43
N ASP A 167 -12.05 -8.94 -5.86
CA ASP A 167 -13.41 -8.49 -5.53
C ASP A 167 -13.67 -8.55 -4.01
N LEU A 168 -13.25 -9.67 -3.39
CA LEU A 168 -13.36 -9.83 -1.94
C LEU A 168 -12.44 -8.82 -1.20
N LEU A 169 -11.23 -8.56 -1.72
CA LEU A 169 -10.34 -7.56 -1.16
C LEU A 169 -10.93 -6.15 -1.24
N ASP A 170 -11.62 -5.83 -2.33
CA ASP A 170 -12.30 -4.55 -2.52
C ASP A 170 -13.52 -4.42 -1.59
N SER A 171 -14.26 -5.52 -1.35
CA SER A 171 -15.31 -5.57 -0.31
C SER A 171 -14.75 -5.30 1.09
N PHE A 172 -13.59 -5.87 1.45
CA PHE A 172 -12.90 -5.53 2.71
C PHE A 172 -12.49 -4.06 2.81
N LYS A 173 -12.08 -3.44 1.71
CA LYS A 173 -11.74 -2.00 1.66
C LYS A 173 -12.99 -1.15 1.85
N GLY A 174 -14.06 -1.45 1.11
CA GLY A 174 -15.35 -0.77 1.19
C GLY A 174 -15.93 -0.82 2.60
N ALA A 175 -15.96 -1.99 3.20
CA ALA A 175 -16.38 -2.18 4.59
C ALA A 175 -15.48 -1.46 5.63
N GLY A 176 -14.31 -0.91 5.24
CA GLY A 176 -13.33 -0.36 6.20
C GLY A 176 -12.64 -1.42 7.06
N ALA A 177 -12.70 -2.68 6.64
CA ALA A 177 -12.26 -3.87 7.38
C ALA A 177 -10.88 -4.40 6.99
N MET A 178 -10.12 -3.69 6.16
CA MET A 178 -8.76 -4.09 5.71
C MET A 178 -7.80 -4.40 6.87
N HIS A 179 -7.97 -3.74 8.01
CA HIS A 179 -7.18 -3.95 9.20
C HIS A 179 -7.40 -5.33 9.84
N ILE A 180 -8.53 -5.99 9.56
CA ILE A 180 -8.88 -7.34 10.04
C ILE A 180 -8.03 -8.40 9.33
N LEU A 181 -7.81 -8.26 8.03
CA LEU A 181 -6.94 -9.15 7.25
C LEU A 181 -5.46 -9.06 7.68
N ALA A 182 -5.06 -7.96 8.33
CA ALA A 182 -3.73 -7.84 8.90
C ALA A 182 -3.65 -8.53 10.24
N ILE A 183 -2.58 -9.31 10.48
CA ILE A 183 -2.31 -9.79 11.84
C ILE A 183 -2.25 -8.59 12.78
N SER A 184 -3.21 -8.51 13.68
CA SER A 184 -3.41 -7.39 14.57
C SER A 184 -3.04 -7.72 16.03
N GLY A 185 -3.14 -6.71 16.90
CA GLY A 185 -3.00 -6.92 18.35
C GLY A 185 -4.00 -7.93 18.92
N LEU A 186 -5.20 -8.05 18.33
CA LEU A 186 -6.19 -9.04 18.73
C LEU A 186 -5.70 -10.48 18.45
N HIS A 187 -5.13 -10.74 17.27
CA HIS A 187 -4.56 -12.04 16.92
C HIS A 187 -3.47 -12.45 17.92
N VAL A 188 -2.49 -11.56 18.16
CA VAL A 188 -1.42 -11.84 19.13
C VAL A 188 -1.94 -11.95 20.55
N GLY A 189 -2.98 -11.17 20.90
CA GLY A 189 -3.65 -11.25 22.21
C GLY A 189 -4.31 -12.60 22.44
N ILE A 190 -5.00 -13.16 21.45
CA ILE A 190 -5.61 -14.49 21.53
C ILE A 190 -4.53 -15.56 21.66
N VAL A 191 -3.48 -15.49 20.84
CA VAL A 191 -2.33 -16.40 20.96
C VAL A 191 -1.67 -16.29 22.33
N HIS A 192 -1.51 -15.08 22.87
CA HIS A 192 -1.01 -14.87 24.24
C HIS A 192 -1.92 -15.52 25.28
N LEU A 193 -3.25 -15.41 25.16
CA LEU A 193 -4.20 -16.06 26.06
C LEU A 193 -4.12 -17.58 25.98
N ILE A 194 -3.97 -18.15 24.79
CA ILE A 194 -3.78 -19.58 24.57
C ILE A 194 -2.52 -20.05 25.32
N PHE A 195 -1.38 -19.37 25.14
CA PHE A 195 -0.14 -19.73 25.86
C PHE A 195 -0.26 -19.48 27.37
N LEU A 196 -0.97 -18.46 27.81
CA LEU A 196 -1.27 -18.24 29.22
C LEU A 196 -2.05 -19.40 29.83
N PHE A 197 -3.05 -19.91 29.10
CA PHE A 197 -3.86 -21.06 29.54
C PHE A 197 -3.02 -22.32 29.67
N PHE A 198 -2.25 -22.70 28.64
CA PHE A 198 -1.40 -23.88 28.66
C PHE A 198 -0.21 -23.76 29.63
N ALA A 199 0.27 -22.53 29.89
CA ALA A 199 1.34 -22.30 30.85
C ALA A 199 0.86 -22.22 32.32
N ARG A 200 -0.46 -22.23 32.56
CA ARG A 200 -1.01 -22.13 33.92
C ARG A 200 -0.53 -23.24 34.87
N PRO A 201 -0.47 -24.52 34.48
CA PRO A 201 -0.01 -25.59 35.36
C PRO A 201 1.46 -25.42 35.81
N LEU A 202 2.28 -24.74 35.02
CA LEU A 202 3.68 -24.52 35.37
C LEU A 202 3.85 -23.68 36.63
N THR A 203 2.85 -22.90 37.05
CA THR A 203 2.91 -22.12 38.30
C THR A 203 2.99 -22.96 39.55
N LEU A 204 2.67 -24.27 39.47
CA LEU A 204 2.79 -25.24 40.57
C LEU A 204 4.24 -25.68 40.80
N LEU A 205 5.17 -25.45 39.87
CA LEU A 205 6.56 -25.84 39.97
C LEU A 205 7.38 -24.80 40.74
N LYS A 206 8.50 -25.22 41.36
CA LYS A 206 9.38 -24.38 42.19
C LYS A 206 9.87 -23.09 41.49
N ASN A 207 10.19 -23.14 40.18
CA ASN A 207 10.54 -22.01 39.35
C ASN A 207 9.47 -21.68 38.29
N GLY A 208 8.23 -22.07 38.54
CA GLY A 208 7.14 -22.07 37.56
C GLY A 208 6.80 -20.70 36.98
N ARG A 209 7.00 -19.62 37.75
CA ARG A 209 6.76 -18.25 37.24
C ARG A 209 7.72 -17.89 36.10
N ALA A 210 9.02 -18.18 36.28
CA ALA A 210 10.00 -17.92 35.20
C ALA A 210 9.77 -18.81 33.98
N LEU A 211 9.50 -20.10 34.20
CA LEU A 211 9.22 -21.05 33.13
C LEU A 211 7.95 -20.66 32.35
N ARG A 212 6.91 -20.21 33.04
CA ARG A 212 5.70 -19.67 32.41
C ARG A 212 5.99 -18.49 31.49
N VAL A 213 6.78 -17.51 31.95
CA VAL A 213 7.16 -16.34 31.15
C VAL A 213 7.95 -16.78 29.92
N ILE A 214 8.95 -17.64 30.08
CA ILE A 214 9.76 -18.17 28.98
C ILE A 214 8.88 -18.85 27.93
N LEU A 215 7.96 -19.74 28.36
CA LEU A 215 7.06 -20.43 27.43
C LEU A 215 6.17 -19.47 26.63
N ILE A 216 5.58 -18.47 27.31
CA ILE A 216 4.76 -17.45 26.65
C ILE A 216 5.58 -16.67 25.62
N LEU A 217 6.79 -16.22 25.98
CA LEU A 217 7.64 -15.47 25.08
C LEU A 217 8.08 -16.32 23.88
N LEU A 218 8.49 -17.56 24.11
CA LEU A 218 8.83 -18.50 23.03
C LEU A 218 7.65 -18.72 22.09
N GLY A 219 6.45 -18.90 22.63
CA GLY A 219 5.22 -19.06 21.85
C GLY A 219 4.90 -17.85 20.99
N LEU A 220 4.97 -16.64 21.57
CA LEU A 220 4.71 -15.40 20.84
C LEU A 220 5.71 -15.16 19.70
N TRP A 221 6.99 -15.38 19.95
CA TRP A 221 8.01 -15.22 18.91
C TRP A 221 7.98 -16.34 17.87
N SER A 222 7.61 -17.57 18.27
CA SER A 222 7.36 -18.65 17.30
C SER A 222 6.17 -18.33 16.40
N TYR A 223 5.11 -17.74 16.93
CA TYR A 223 3.98 -17.26 16.13
C TYR A 223 4.40 -16.13 15.16
N ALA A 224 5.22 -15.17 15.62
CA ALA A 224 5.75 -14.14 14.72
C ALA A 224 6.59 -14.73 13.58
N LEU A 225 7.42 -15.76 13.87
CA LEU A 225 8.19 -16.47 12.86
C LEU A 225 7.29 -17.24 11.89
N LEU A 226 6.28 -17.92 12.39
CA LEU A 226 5.29 -18.66 11.60
C LEU A 226 4.58 -17.76 10.61
N THR A 227 4.21 -16.55 11.02
CA THR A 227 3.53 -15.54 10.19
C THR A 227 4.50 -14.70 9.34
N GLY A 228 5.75 -15.15 9.16
CA GLY A 228 6.75 -14.51 8.31
C GLY A 228 7.29 -13.18 8.84
N MET A 229 7.30 -12.96 10.15
CA MET A 229 7.79 -11.74 10.80
C MET A 229 7.14 -10.48 10.19
N ALA A 230 5.84 -10.55 9.90
CA ALA A 230 5.10 -9.39 9.42
C ALA A 230 5.28 -8.21 10.38
N VAL A 231 5.45 -6.98 9.85
CA VAL A 231 5.74 -5.78 10.66
C VAL A 231 4.67 -5.58 11.74
N SER A 232 3.38 -5.80 11.41
CA SER A 232 2.28 -5.72 12.36
C SER A 232 2.36 -6.77 13.48
N ALA A 233 2.66 -8.03 13.13
CA ALA A 233 2.83 -9.12 14.10
C ALA A 233 4.01 -8.86 15.03
N THR A 234 5.17 -8.45 14.48
CA THR A 234 6.37 -8.13 15.25
C THR A 234 6.13 -7.02 16.27
N ARG A 235 5.41 -5.95 15.89
CA ARG A 235 5.01 -4.87 16.83
C ARG A 235 4.17 -5.40 17.97
N SER A 236 3.10 -6.14 17.64
CA SER A 236 2.19 -6.68 18.64
C SER A 236 2.91 -7.64 19.58
N VAL A 237 3.74 -8.54 19.05
CA VAL A 237 4.55 -9.47 19.85
C VAL A 237 5.52 -8.71 20.75
N SER A 238 6.18 -7.63 20.28
CA SER A 238 7.05 -6.79 21.11
C SER A 238 6.29 -6.13 22.26
N MET A 239 5.07 -5.61 22.00
CA MET A 239 4.21 -5.04 23.04
C MET A 239 3.79 -6.07 24.09
N PHE A 240 3.37 -7.27 23.65
CA PHE A 240 3.01 -8.36 24.56
C PHE A 240 4.21 -8.92 25.31
N THR A 241 5.41 -8.91 24.71
CA THR A 241 6.68 -9.25 25.38
C THR A 241 6.93 -8.31 26.56
N LEU A 242 6.90 -6.99 26.32
CA LEU A 242 7.11 -5.99 27.38
C LEU A 242 6.00 -6.07 28.44
N PHE A 243 4.76 -6.32 28.04
CA PHE A 243 3.64 -6.52 28.97
C PHE A 243 3.87 -7.74 29.86
N THR A 244 4.25 -8.89 29.29
CA THR A 244 4.52 -10.15 30.01
C THR A 244 5.70 -10.01 30.97
N LEU A 245 6.80 -9.37 30.52
CA LEU A 245 7.96 -9.10 31.36
C LEU A 245 7.62 -8.16 32.52
N GLY A 246 6.86 -7.11 32.24
CA GLY A 246 6.44 -6.20 33.30
C GLY A 246 5.53 -6.82 34.34
N GLN A 247 4.65 -7.73 33.93
CA GLN A 247 3.84 -8.53 34.86
C GLN A 247 4.73 -9.46 35.72
N ALA A 248 5.76 -10.05 35.13
CA ALA A 248 6.68 -10.94 35.83
C ALA A 248 7.42 -10.22 36.98
N VAL A 249 7.71 -8.91 36.81
CA VAL A 249 8.35 -8.04 37.81
C VAL A 249 7.31 -7.34 38.72
N ASN A 250 6.05 -7.78 38.70
CA ASN A 250 4.94 -7.21 39.47
C ASN A 250 4.71 -5.69 39.26
N ARG A 251 5.10 -5.14 38.09
CA ARG A 251 4.84 -3.73 37.76
C ARG A 251 3.48 -3.57 37.07
N LYS A 252 2.72 -2.59 37.52
CA LYS A 252 1.50 -2.14 36.82
C LYS A 252 1.91 -1.38 35.57
N ILE A 253 1.71 -1.98 34.40
CA ILE A 253 2.04 -1.35 33.12
C ILE A 253 0.79 -0.67 32.58
N SER A 254 0.84 0.64 32.35
CA SER A 254 -0.22 1.34 31.63
C SER A 254 -0.08 1.07 30.13
N LEU A 255 -1.20 1.11 29.39
CA LEU A 255 -1.20 0.93 27.94
C LEU A 255 -0.26 1.94 27.24
N LEU A 256 -0.30 3.22 27.65
CA LEU A 256 0.53 4.26 27.05
C LEU A 256 2.03 4.06 27.34
N ASN A 257 2.41 3.66 28.55
CA ASN A 257 3.80 3.37 28.87
C ASN A 257 4.33 2.19 28.05
N ASN A 258 3.51 1.14 27.89
CA ASN A 258 3.87 -0.01 27.05
C ASN A 258 4.03 0.40 25.58
N LEU A 259 3.14 1.26 25.08
CA LEU A 259 3.20 1.83 23.75
C LEU A 259 4.54 2.56 23.51
N VAL A 260 4.88 3.50 24.39
CA VAL A 260 6.12 4.30 24.30
C VAL A 260 7.35 3.40 24.38
N ASN A 261 7.41 2.49 25.35
CA ASN A 261 8.54 1.57 25.52
C ASN A 261 8.73 0.66 24.32
N SER A 262 7.64 0.11 23.77
CA SER A 262 7.73 -0.74 22.58
C SER A 262 8.16 0.03 21.32
N ALA A 263 7.66 1.27 21.15
CA ALA A 263 8.10 2.15 20.07
C ALA A 263 9.60 2.44 20.18
N PHE A 264 10.06 2.80 21.37
CA PHE A 264 11.46 3.10 21.65
C PHE A 264 12.38 1.93 21.31
N VAL A 265 12.06 0.72 21.81
CA VAL A 265 12.85 -0.49 21.53
C VAL A 265 12.90 -0.78 20.03
N LEU A 266 11.75 -0.73 19.35
CA LEU A 266 11.70 -1.03 17.91
C LEU A 266 12.43 0.02 17.07
N LEU A 267 12.36 1.31 17.43
CA LEU A 267 13.05 2.39 16.72
C LEU A 267 14.56 2.39 16.96
N ILE A 268 15.04 1.97 18.13
CA ILE A 268 16.48 1.72 18.34
C ILE A 268 16.98 0.61 17.43
N LEU A 269 16.23 -0.49 17.33
CA LEU A 269 16.61 -1.64 16.50
C LEU A 269 16.51 -1.34 14.99
N LYS A 270 15.49 -0.61 14.57
CA LYS A 270 15.18 -0.29 13.17
C LYS A 270 14.60 1.12 13.04
N PRO A 271 15.41 2.19 13.00
CA PRO A 271 14.94 3.58 12.94
C PRO A 271 14.00 3.87 11.76
N MET A 272 14.20 3.19 10.63
CA MET A 272 13.38 3.36 9.42
C MET A 272 11.92 2.90 9.59
N LEU A 273 11.58 2.20 10.68
CA LEU A 273 10.18 1.88 11.00
C LEU A 273 9.33 3.13 11.25
N LEU A 274 9.94 4.26 11.64
CA LEU A 274 9.23 5.53 11.81
C LEU A 274 8.49 5.95 10.51
N PHE A 275 9.03 5.62 9.36
CA PHE A 275 8.47 5.93 8.03
C PHE A 275 7.60 4.79 7.46
N ASP A 276 7.43 3.69 8.21
CA ASP A 276 6.52 2.61 7.81
C ASP A 276 5.09 2.98 8.16
N VAL A 277 4.24 3.05 7.13
CA VAL A 277 2.82 3.43 7.27
C VAL A 277 2.09 2.53 8.28
N GLY A 278 2.35 1.22 8.23
CA GLY A 278 1.75 0.29 9.18
C GLY A 278 2.20 0.55 10.62
N PHE A 279 3.47 0.94 10.85
CA PHE A 279 3.95 1.35 12.17
C PHE A 279 3.19 2.58 12.66
N GLN A 280 3.12 3.63 11.86
CA GLN A 280 2.43 4.88 12.20
C GLN A 280 0.95 4.64 12.52
N LEU A 281 0.20 3.93 11.66
CA LEU A 281 -1.22 3.64 11.86
C LEU A 281 -1.48 2.85 13.15
N SER A 282 -0.66 1.82 13.42
CA SER A 282 -0.86 0.99 14.60
C SER A 282 -0.58 1.74 15.91
N TYR A 283 0.47 2.55 15.95
CA TYR A 283 0.81 3.33 17.14
C TYR A 283 -0.18 4.48 17.36
N SER A 284 -0.66 5.11 16.29
CA SER A 284 -1.71 6.14 16.38
C SER A 284 -3.04 5.57 16.85
N ALA A 285 -3.46 4.38 16.36
CA ALA A 285 -4.65 3.69 16.85
C ALA A 285 -4.58 3.41 18.35
N LEU A 286 -3.47 2.83 18.80
CA LEU A 286 -3.28 2.49 20.22
C LEU A 286 -3.15 3.73 21.11
N ALA A 287 -2.55 4.81 20.62
CA ALA A 287 -2.51 6.10 21.31
C ALA A 287 -3.94 6.65 21.50
N GLY A 288 -4.74 6.64 20.43
CA GLY A 288 -6.16 7.02 20.49
C GLY A 288 -6.94 6.20 21.50
N ILE A 289 -6.80 4.87 21.47
CA ILE A 289 -7.42 3.95 22.46
C ILE A 289 -6.95 4.28 23.89
N GLY A 290 -5.65 4.54 24.08
CA GLY A 290 -5.08 4.89 25.38
C GLY A 290 -5.67 6.17 25.96
N VAL A 291 -5.77 7.23 25.14
CA VAL A 291 -6.42 8.49 25.52
C VAL A 291 -7.91 8.28 25.85
N GLY A 292 -8.66 7.58 24.98
CA GLY A 292 -10.06 7.24 25.19
C GLY A 292 -10.28 6.48 26.51
N ALA A 293 -9.43 5.50 26.80
CA ALA A 293 -9.51 4.73 28.06
C ALA A 293 -9.29 5.62 29.31
N ILE A 294 -8.39 6.60 29.26
CA ILE A 294 -8.17 7.54 30.38
C ILE A 294 -9.38 8.44 30.57
N LEU A 295 -9.94 9.00 29.49
CA LEU A 295 -11.14 9.85 29.54
C LEU A 295 -12.35 9.11 30.11
N MET A 296 -12.53 7.83 29.75
CA MET A 296 -13.58 6.99 30.32
C MET A 296 -13.41 6.74 31.81
N ARG A 297 -12.17 6.53 32.28
CA ARG A 297 -11.90 6.33 33.72
C ARG A 297 -12.25 7.56 34.53
N GLN A 298 -12.00 8.78 34.00
CA GLN A 298 -12.36 10.03 34.66
C GLN A 298 -13.87 10.23 34.82
N LYS A 299 -14.69 9.72 33.87
CA LYS A 299 -16.16 9.81 33.90
C LYS A 299 -16.84 8.76 34.79
N LYS A 300 -16.13 7.73 35.24
CA LYS A 300 -16.67 6.56 35.95
C LYS A 300 -17.19 6.82 37.40
N LYS A 301 -17.23 8.07 37.87
CA LYS A 301 -17.78 8.43 39.19
C LYS A 301 -19.32 8.27 39.33
N ARG A 302 -20.07 8.04 38.27
CA ARG A 302 -21.51 7.72 38.30
C ARG A 302 -21.73 6.24 38.01
N LYS A 303 -22.06 5.46 39.05
CA LYS A 303 -22.46 4.04 38.96
C LYS A 303 -23.82 3.90 38.26
N LYS A 304 -23.88 3.95 36.92
CA LYS A 304 -25.04 3.38 36.22
C LYS A 304 -24.83 1.87 36.07
N ARG A 305 -25.79 1.12 36.62
CA ARG A 305 -25.82 -0.36 36.59
C ARG A 305 -26.31 -0.84 35.23
N PHE A 306 -25.42 -0.79 34.21
CA PHE A 306 -25.71 -1.38 32.90
C PHE A 306 -25.50 -2.89 32.97
N SER A 307 -26.29 -3.65 32.18
CA SER A 307 -26.04 -5.08 31.97
C SER A 307 -24.64 -5.30 31.36
N ASN A 308 -24.06 -6.47 31.58
CA ASN A 308 -22.71 -6.80 31.09
C ASN A 308 -22.63 -6.71 29.55
N ILE A 309 -23.69 -7.07 28.86
CA ILE A 309 -23.83 -6.99 27.40
C ILE A 309 -23.74 -5.52 26.93
N LYS A 310 -24.53 -4.61 27.54
CA LYS A 310 -24.48 -3.18 27.20
C LYS A 310 -23.11 -2.58 27.47
N LYS A 311 -22.39 -3.00 28.52
CA LYS A 311 -21.02 -2.55 28.81
C LYS A 311 -20.05 -3.03 27.77
N TYR A 312 -20.21 -4.27 27.27
CA TYR A 312 -19.36 -4.82 26.22
C TYR A 312 -19.51 -4.02 24.91
N PHE A 313 -20.73 -3.84 24.40
CA PHE A 313 -20.96 -3.09 23.16
C PHE A 313 -20.56 -1.62 23.28
N LEU A 314 -20.85 -0.95 24.40
CA LEU A 314 -20.40 0.42 24.64
C LEU A 314 -18.86 0.51 24.66
N GLY A 315 -18.20 -0.48 25.26
CA GLY A 315 -16.74 -0.59 25.25
C GLY A 315 -16.18 -0.75 23.84
N LEU A 316 -16.81 -1.60 23.03
CA LEU A 316 -16.44 -1.84 21.63
C LEU A 316 -16.58 -0.56 20.79
N ILE A 317 -17.71 0.14 20.89
CA ILE A 317 -17.94 1.42 20.21
C ILE A 317 -16.87 2.44 20.59
N LEU A 318 -16.61 2.59 21.89
CA LEU A 318 -15.64 3.59 22.37
C LEU A 318 -14.20 3.28 21.96
N VAL A 319 -13.81 2.01 21.98
CA VAL A 319 -12.49 1.57 21.50
C VAL A 319 -12.37 1.81 20.01
N SER A 320 -13.39 1.45 19.22
CA SER A 320 -13.39 1.64 17.76
C SER A 320 -13.35 3.12 17.38
N CYS A 321 -14.18 3.96 18.00
CA CYS A 321 -14.14 5.42 17.76
C CYS A 321 -12.79 6.04 18.16
N SER A 322 -12.24 5.65 19.32
CA SER A 322 -10.95 6.17 19.78
C SER A 322 -9.79 5.75 18.86
N ALA A 323 -9.80 4.51 18.38
CA ALA A 323 -8.83 4.01 17.41
C ALA A 323 -8.93 4.79 16.09
N GLN A 324 -10.16 4.95 15.58
CA GLN A 324 -10.41 5.63 14.32
C GLN A 324 -9.99 7.10 14.36
N LEU A 325 -10.32 7.82 15.43
CA LEU A 325 -9.87 9.20 15.63
C LEU A 325 -8.34 9.31 15.62
N GLY A 326 -7.64 8.35 16.24
CA GLY A 326 -6.18 8.31 16.22
C GLY A 326 -5.58 8.04 14.83
N VAL A 327 -6.27 7.23 14.01
CA VAL A 327 -5.77 6.82 12.68
C VAL A 327 -6.21 7.76 11.57
N MET A 328 -7.34 8.45 11.73
CA MET A 328 -8.02 9.21 10.68
C MET A 328 -7.09 10.17 9.91
N PRO A 329 -6.26 11.02 10.55
CA PRO A 329 -5.39 11.93 9.80
C PRO A 329 -4.39 11.21 8.90
N LEU A 330 -3.79 10.13 9.41
CA LEU A 330 -2.83 9.32 8.64
C LEU A 330 -3.52 8.54 7.52
N SER A 331 -4.72 8.00 7.79
CA SER A 331 -5.49 7.25 6.81
C SER A 331 -5.89 8.12 5.63
N LEU A 332 -6.39 9.33 5.89
CA LEU A 332 -6.73 10.30 4.85
C LEU A 332 -5.50 10.72 4.04
N TYR A 333 -4.37 10.98 4.71
CA TYR A 333 -3.12 11.37 4.04
C TYR A 333 -2.57 10.28 3.11
N TYR A 334 -2.53 9.00 3.57
CA TYR A 334 -1.91 7.93 2.80
C TYR A 334 -2.85 7.28 1.79
N PHE A 335 -4.13 7.14 2.11
CA PHE A 335 -5.06 6.36 1.29
C PHE A 335 -6.07 7.21 0.53
N LYS A 336 -6.17 8.52 0.85
CA LYS A 336 -7.11 9.45 0.21
C LYS A 336 -8.56 8.97 0.25
N GLN A 337 -8.89 8.11 1.23
CA GLN A 337 -10.24 7.56 1.39
C GLN A 337 -10.61 7.40 2.86
N PHE A 338 -11.90 7.47 3.12
CA PHE A 338 -12.47 7.24 4.44
C PHE A 338 -13.75 6.42 4.32
N SER A 339 -13.82 5.29 5.02
CA SER A 339 -15.05 4.50 5.12
C SER A 339 -15.78 4.85 6.41
N GLY A 340 -16.97 5.45 6.30
CA GLY A 340 -17.86 5.71 7.44
C GLY A 340 -18.42 4.43 8.06
N LEU A 341 -18.33 3.30 7.34
CA LEU A 341 -18.78 1.99 7.80
C LEU A 341 -17.91 1.36 8.90
N PHE A 342 -16.72 1.96 9.19
CA PHE A 342 -15.75 1.38 10.14
C PHE A 342 -16.36 0.98 11.48
N LEU A 343 -17.35 1.75 11.97
CA LEU A 343 -17.99 1.49 13.26
C LEU A 343 -18.89 0.24 13.18
N PHE A 344 -19.74 0.16 12.15
CA PHE A 344 -20.60 -0.99 11.91
C PHE A 344 -19.78 -2.25 11.67
N SER A 345 -18.75 -2.16 10.84
CA SER A 345 -17.82 -3.26 10.58
C SER A 345 -17.12 -3.72 11.85
N SER A 346 -16.66 -2.79 12.70
CA SER A 346 -16.01 -3.15 13.97
C SER A 346 -16.96 -3.84 14.94
N ILE A 347 -18.20 -3.36 15.05
CA ILE A 347 -19.21 -3.95 15.96
C ILE A 347 -19.59 -5.37 15.51
N LEU A 348 -19.72 -5.57 14.20
CA LEU A 348 -20.12 -6.87 13.64
C LEU A 348 -18.93 -7.83 13.55
N LEU A 349 -17.84 -7.40 12.93
CA LEU A 349 -16.76 -8.31 12.55
C LEU A 349 -15.75 -8.62 13.67
N LEU A 350 -15.49 -7.71 14.64
CA LEU A 350 -14.52 -7.99 15.70
C LEU A 350 -14.93 -9.17 16.62
N PRO A 351 -16.20 -9.30 17.05
CA PRO A 351 -16.63 -10.49 17.78
C PRO A 351 -16.51 -11.76 16.95
N LEU A 352 -16.95 -11.71 15.67
CA LEU A 352 -16.86 -12.85 14.76
C LEU A 352 -15.41 -13.28 14.53
N LEU A 353 -14.51 -12.31 14.34
CA LEU A 353 -13.08 -12.56 14.21
C LEU A 353 -12.49 -13.25 15.45
N GLY A 354 -12.86 -12.79 16.64
CA GLY A 354 -12.42 -13.42 17.89
C GLY A 354 -12.77 -14.91 17.95
N ILE A 355 -14.01 -15.25 17.60
CA ILE A 355 -14.49 -16.63 17.53
C ILE A 355 -13.74 -17.40 16.43
N THR A 356 -13.59 -16.81 15.25
CA THR A 356 -12.86 -17.42 14.11
C THR A 356 -11.44 -17.80 14.48
N LEU A 357 -10.72 -16.93 15.20
CA LEU A 357 -9.34 -17.20 15.59
C LEU A 357 -9.26 -18.35 16.60
N VAL A 358 -10.15 -18.38 17.60
CA VAL A 358 -10.18 -19.47 18.58
C VAL A 358 -10.54 -20.79 17.91
N LEU A 359 -11.62 -20.83 17.13
CA LEU A 359 -12.05 -22.03 16.39
C LEU A 359 -10.97 -22.47 15.41
N GLY A 360 -10.44 -21.55 14.58
CA GLY A 360 -9.45 -21.86 13.57
C GLY A 360 -8.15 -22.43 14.14
N TYR A 361 -7.60 -21.84 15.23
CA TYR A 361 -6.42 -22.40 15.89
C TYR A 361 -6.70 -23.73 16.57
N SER A 362 -7.90 -23.93 17.13
CA SER A 362 -8.29 -25.22 17.73
C SER A 362 -8.40 -26.30 16.66
N LEU A 363 -9.02 -25.98 15.52
CA LEU A 363 -9.14 -26.91 14.38
C LEU A 363 -7.79 -27.24 13.75
N LEU A 364 -6.93 -26.25 13.56
CA LEU A 364 -5.57 -26.48 13.07
C LEU A 364 -4.77 -27.38 14.02
N GLY A 365 -4.84 -27.13 15.32
CA GLY A 365 -4.22 -27.99 16.31
C GLY A 365 -4.77 -29.42 16.29
N GLY A 366 -6.12 -29.54 16.20
CA GLY A 366 -6.80 -30.82 16.09
C GLY A 366 -6.44 -31.58 14.81
N ALA A 367 -6.42 -30.91 13.67
CA ALA A 367 -6.11 -31.52 12.36
C ALA A 367 -4.68 -32.05 12.23
N LEU A 368 -3.74 -31.59 13.07
CA LEU A 368 -2.38 -32.13 13.13
C LEU A 368 -2.30 -33.47 13.87
N ILE A 369 -3.27 -33.76 14.73
CA ILE A 369 -3.24 -34.92 15.64
C ILE A 369 -4.34 -35.90 15.29
N LEU A 370 -5.50 -35.42 14.84
CA LEU A 370 -6.73 -36.19 14.66
C LEU A 370 -7.31 -35.96 13.27
N ASN A 371 -8.00 -36.98 12.75
CA ASN A 371 -8.89 -36.79 11.60
C ASN A 371 -10.18 -36.11 12.10
N LEU A 372 -10.38 -34.85 11.71
CA LEU A 372 -11.57 -34.09 12.12
C LEU A 372 -12.83 -34.66 11.45
N PRO A 373 -13.94 -34.82 12.20
CA PRO A 373 -15.22 -35.19 11.62
C PRO A 373 -15.69 -34.18 10.55
N GLU A 374 -16.36 -34.66 9.50
CA GLU A 374 -16.75 -33.81 8.36
C GLU A 374 -17.70 -32.68 8.80
N TYR A 375 -18.66 -32.96 9.70
CA TYR A 375 -19.58 -31.94 10.21
C TYR A 375 -18.86 -30.75 10.88
N VAL A 376 -17.71 -30.98 11.52
CA VAL A 376 -16.92 -29.91 12.15
C VAL A 376 -16.30 -29.00 11.08
N LYS A 377 -15.84 -29.56 9.98
CA LYS A 377 -15.29 -28.82 8.83
C LYS A 377 -16.38 -28.00 8.17
N GLU A 378 -17.55 -28.59 7.93
CA GLU A 378 -18.71 -27.92 7.33
C GLU A 378 -19.21 -26.74 8.17
N VAL A 379 -19.30 -26.91 9.51
CA VAL A 379 -19.65 -25.81 10.42
C VAL A 379 -18.64 -24.67 10.36
N PHE A 380 -17.35 -24.97 10.30
CA PHE A 380 -16.33 -23.93 10.19
C PHE A 380 -16.34 -23.24 8.81
N GLN A 381 -16.61 -23.98 7.74
CA GLN A 381 -16.76 -23.42 6.40
C GLN A 381 -17.98 -22.48 6.34
N ALA A 382 -19.16 -22.91 6.83
CA ALA A 382 -20.36 -22.07 6.91
C ALA A 382 -20.15 -20.82 7.77
N TRP A 383 -19.35 -20.93 8.84
CA TRP A 383 -18.97 -19.79 9.65
C TRP A 383 -18.14 -18.75 8.90
N LEU A 384 -17.17 -19.18 8.08
CA LEU A 384 -16.36 -18.28 7.26
C LEU A 384 -17.18 -17.67 6.11
N GLU A 385 -18.08 -18.46 5.51
CA GLU A 385 -19.03 -17.96 4.51
C GLU A 385 -19.90 -16.84 5.06
N LEU A 386 -20.41 -16.99 6.31
CA LEU A 386 -21.15 -15.93 7.00
C LEU A 386 -20.32 -14.64 7.13
N ILE A 387 -19.03 -14.77 7.44
CA ILE A 387 -18.11 -13.61 7.54
C ILE A 387 -17.93 -12.96 6.17
N ASN A 388 -17.65 -13.75 5.12
CA ASN A 388 -17.46 -13.25 3.76
C ASN A 388 -18.70 -12.52 3.26
N LYS A 389 -19.88 -13.13 3.38
CA LYS A 389 -21.16 -12.50 3.03
C LYS A 389 -21.43 -11.22 3.82
N SER A 390 -21.08 -11.20 5.12
CA SER A 390 -21.20 -9.98 5.94
C SER A 390 -20.31 -8.85 5.44
N ILE A 391 -19.11 -9.16 4.97
CA ILE A 391 -18.15 -8.20 4.45
C ILE A 391 -18.58 -7.71 3.07
N GLU A 392 -19.05 -8.59 2.20
CA GLU A 392 -19.58 -8.25 0.87
C GLU A 392 -20.80 -7.34 1.01
N TRP A 393 -21.73 -7.67 1.90
CA TRP A 393 -22.88 -6.84 2.18
C TRP A 393 -22.48 -5.45 2.71
N LEU A 394 -21.53 -5.36 3.66
CA LEU A 394 -21.03 -4.07 4.12
C LEU A 394 -20.27 -3.31 3.02
N GLY A 395 -19.49 -4.02 2.22
CA GLY A 395 -18.69 -3.44 1.13
C GLY A 395 -19.53 -2.93 -0.04
N SER A 396 -20.77 -3.42 -0.21
CA SER A 396 -21.70 -2.95 -1.24
C SER A 396 -22.39 -1.62 -0.91
N ILE A 397 -22.23 -1.11 0.32
CA ILE A 397 -22.83 0.17 0.75
C ILE A 397 -21.87 1.33 0.39
N ASP A 398 -21.87 1.74 -0.88
CA ASP A 398 -20.97 2.80 -1.37
C ASP A 398 -21.27 4.19 -0.78
N ALA A 399 -22.48 4.46 -0.33
CA ALA A 399 -22.94 5.78 0.14
C ALA A 399 -22.12 6.37 1.31
N LEU A 400 -21.46 5.53 2.10
CA LEU A 400 -20.65 5.95 3.26
C LEU A 400 -19.15 5.88 3.01
N ILE A 401 -18.72 5.68 1.77
CA ILE A 401 -17.30 5.59 1.39
C ILE A 401 -16.89 6.86 0.67
N LEU A 402 -16.13 7.70 1.33
CA LEU A 402 -15.50 8.87 0.72
C LEU A 402 -14.20 8.42 0.03
N LYS A 403 -14.14 8.57 -1.30
CA LYS A 403 -12.96 8.26 -2.14
C LYS A 403 -12.39 9.54 -2.72
N GLY A 404 -11.08 9.58 -3.00
CA GLY A 404 -10.43 10.73 -3.65
C GLY A 404 -10.36 11.99 -2.79
N VAL A 405 -10.33 11.85 -1.46
CA VAL A 405 -10.31 13.00 -0.54
C VAL A 405 -8.97 13.72 -0.64
N TYR A 406 -9.00 14.99 -1.02
CA TYR A 406 -7.84 15.86 -0.96
C TYR A 406 -7.38 16.06 0.48
N PHE A 407 -6.18 15.57 0.81
CA PHE A 407 -5.62 15.68 2.16
C PHE A 407 -4.10 15.78 2.11
N PRO A 408 -3.54 16.99 1.94
CA PRO A 408 -2.10 17.22 1.83
C PRO A 408 -1.38 17.05 3.17
N PHE A 409 -0.06 17.09 3.13
CA PHE A 409 0.80 16.95 4.31
C PHE A 409 0.53 18.02 5.39
N SER A 410 0.22 19.25 4.98
CA SER A 410 -0.19 20.35 5.87
C SER A 410 -1.42 19.99 6.70
N PHE A 411 -2.43 19.38 6.07
CA PHE A 411 -3.67 18.96 6.74
C PHE A 411 -3.42 17.80 7.71
N TRP A 412 -2.53 16.87 7.35
CA TRP A 412 -2.13 15.81 8.28
C TRP A 412 -1.50 16.38 9.55
N ILE A 413 -0.58 17.36 9.43
CA ILE A 413 0.04 18.02 10.61
C ILE A 413 -1.01 18.74 11.44
N LEU A 414 -1.80 19.62 10.82
CA LEU A 414 -2.78 20.45 11.54
C LEU A 414 -3.87 19.62 12.21
N SER A 415 -4.41 18.61 11.54
CA SER A 415 -5.42 17.72 12.12
C SER A 415 -4.87 16.86 13.25
N SER A 416 -3.62 16.35 13.12
CA SER A 416 -2.96 15.59 14.19
C SER A 416 -2.68 16.47 15.41
N LEU A 417 -2.22 17.71 15.19
CA LEU A 417 -2.00 18.69 16.26
C LEU A 417 -3.33 19.08 16.93
N SER A 418 -4.39 19.30 16.14
CA SER A 418 -5.74 19.58 16.63
C SER A 418 -6.24 18.46 17.56
N LEU A 419 -6.16 17.20 17.13
CA LEU A 419 -6.56 16.03 17.93
C LEU A 419 -5.73 15.91 19.22
N PHE A 420 -4.43 16.19 19.15
CA PHE A 420 -3.56 16.19 20.32
C PHE A 420 -3.95 17.28 21.32
N LEU A 421 -4.21 18.50 20.85
CA LEU A 421 -4.66 19.62 21.69
C LEU A 421 -6.01 19.35 22.35
N VAL A 422 -6.99 18.83 21.58
CA VAL A 422 -8.28 18.40 22.13
C VAL A 422 -8.08 17.36 23.23
N SER A 423 -7.23 16.36 22.98
CA SER A 423 -6.94 15.31 23.95
C SER A 423 -6.37 15.89 25.26
N ILE A 424 -5.40 16.81 25.17
CA ILE A 424 -4.84 17.50 26.35
C ILE A 424 -5.88 18.36 27.03
N GLY A 425 -6.70 19.09 26.28
CA GLY A 425 -7.77 19.92 26.81
C GLY A 425 -8.75 19.14 27.69
N PHE A 426 -9.19 17.98 27.21
CA PHE A 426 -10.03 17.08 27.98
C PHE A 426 -9.32 16.44 29.17
N LEU A 427 -8.06 16.02 29.02
CA LEU A 427 -7.28 15.39 30.09
C LEU A 427 -6.96 16.39 31.22
N LYS A 428 -6.57 17.61 30.89
CA LYS A 428 -6.20 18.67 31.85
C LYS A 428 -7.38 19.55 32.25
N ARG A 429 -8.56 19.39 31.63
CA ARG A 429 -9.76 20.23 31.80
C ARG A 429 -9.49 21.72 31.59
N LYS A 430 -8.65 22.06 30.60
CA LYS A 430 -8.30 23.44 30.26
C LYS A 430 -8.84 23.78 28.88
N SER A 431 -9.76 24.74 28.79
CA SER A 431 -10.41 25.18 27.54
C SER A 431 -9.43 25.80 26.54
N ILE A 432 -8.33 26.39 27.02
CA ILE A 432 -7.33 27.03 26.15
C ILE A 432 -6.79 26.06 25.05
N PHE A 433 -6.63 24.78 25.36
CA PHE A 433 -6.18 23.78 24.38
C PHE A 433 -7.28 23.47 23.35
N ILE A 434 -8.55 23.54 23.75
CA ILE A 434 -9.69 23.36 22.83
C ILE A 434 -9.77 24.56 21.88
N PHE A 435 -9.58 25.79 22.38
CA PHE A 435 -9.50 26.97 21.52
C PHE A 435 -8.31 26.90 20.55
N ALA A 436 -7.13 26.51 21.03
CA ALA A 436 -5.97 26.32 20.17
C ALA A 436 -6.19 25.25 19.09
N SER A 437 -6.93 24.18 19.38
CA SER A 437 -7.39 23.21 18.38
C SER A 437 -8.30 23.84 17.32
N GLY A 438 -9.21 24.73 17.73
CA GLY A 438 -10.07 25.49 16.80
C GLY A 438 -9.24 26.33 15.82
N ILE A 439 -8.17 26.97 16.30
CA ILE A 439 -7.25 27.72 15.43
C ILE A 439 -6.60 26.80 14.39
N CYS A 440 -6.18 25.60 14.74
CA CYS A 440 -5.64 24.64 13.76
C CYS A 440 -6.65 24.30 12.66
N LEU A 441 -7.93 24.13 13.02
CA LEU A 441 -9.00 23.86 12.04
C LEU A 441 -9.26 25.06 11.13
N ILE A 442 -9.25 26.29 11.68
CA ILE A 442 -9.36 27.52 10.89
C ILE A 442 -8.18 27.66 9.93
N CYS A 443 -6.95 27.42 10.39
CA CYS A 443 -5.78 27.43 9.52
C CYS A 443 -5.91 26.40 8.38
N MET A 444 -6.41 25.21 8.67
CA MET A 444 -6.65 24.18 7.65
C MET A 444 -7.67 24.63 6.62
N GLN A 445 -8.76 25.30 7.06
CA GLN A 445 -9.77 25.85 6.18
C GLN A 445 -9.22 26.98 5.29
N LEU A 446 -8.42 27.88 5.86
CA LEU A 446 -7.79 28.98 5.10
C LEU A 446 -6.81 28.45 4.04
N LEU A 447 -6.00 27.46 4.38
CA LEU A 447 -5.12 26.79 3.42
C LEU A 447 -5.92 26.14 2.29
N TRP A 448 -7.03 25.45 2.61
CA TRP A 448 -7.88 24.84 1.59
C TRP A 448 -8.48 25.89 0.64
N ILE A 449 -8.95 27.03 1.19
CA ILE A 449 -9.49 28.13 0.37
C ILE A 449 -8.41 28.70 -0.55
N HIS A 450 -7.20 28.92 -0.02
CA HIS A 450 -6.08 29.44 -0.80
C HIS A 450 -5.75 28.52 -1.98
N GLU A 451 -5.50 27.23 -1.70
CA GLU A 451 -5.20 26.24 -2.73
C GLU A 451 -6.35 26.05 -3.74
N ARG A 452 -7.60 26.22 -3.29
CA ARG A 452 -8.78 26.16 -4.17
C ARG A 452 -8.86 27.36 -5.10
N VAL A 453 -8.56 28.57 -4.60
CA VAL A 453 -8.53 29.80 -5.42
C VAL A 453 -7.43 29.70 -6.48
N ASP A 454 -6.26 29.21 -6.10
CA ASP A 454 -5.14 29.02 -7.04
C ASP A 454 -5.52 27.99 -8.11
N LEU A 455 -6.18 26.90 -7.72
CA LEU A 455 -6.65 25.88 -8.67
C LEU A 455 -7.62 26.43 -9.70
N ILE A 456 -8.58 27.30 -9.28
CA ILE A 456 -9.60 27.86 -10.18
C ILE A 456 -8.95 28.73 -11.28
N ARG A 457 -7.83 29.36 -10.97
CA ARG A 457 -7.08 30.20 -11.91
C ARG A 457 -6.11 29.44 -12.79
N ASP A 458 -5.82 28.19 -12.44
CA ASP A 458 -4.77 27.39 -13.09
C ASP A 458 -5.36 26.59 -14.27
N GLU A 459 -4.71 26.70 -15.42
CA GLU A 459 -5.01 25.90 -16.62
C GLU A 459 -3.83 25.00 -16.92
N LYS A 460 -4.07 23.70 -17.15
CA LYS A 460 -2.99 22.72 -17.43
C LYS A 460 -3.39 21.71 -18.48
N LEU A 461 -2.51 21.54 -19.47
CA LEU A 461 -2.52 20.40 -20.35
C LEU A 461 -1.76 19.23 -19.69
N ILE A 462 -2.37 18.06 -19.69
CA ILE A 462 -1.80 16.85 -19.10
C ILE A 462 -1.85 15.73 -20.12
N VAL A 463 -0.68 15.20 -20.49
CA VAL A 463 -0.58 13.98 -21.30
C VAL A 463 -0.11 12.86 -20.37
N PHE A 464 -1.04 12.00 -19.98
CA PHE A 464 -0.73 10.91 -19.06
C PHE A 464 0.10 9.82 -19.74
N HIS A 465 0.92 9.13 -18.96
CA HIS A 465 1.69 8.00 -19.45
C HIS A 465 0.99 6.69 -19.14
N ARG A 466 0.64 5.93 -20.19
CA ARG A 466 0.30 4.52 -20.11
C ARG A 466 0.71 3.81 -21.39
N ARG A 467 1.37 2.66 -21.24
CA ARG A 467 1.85 1.90 -22.39
C ARG A 467 0.68 1.32 -23.21
N GLY A 468 0.63 1.67 -24.48
CA GLY A 468 -0.39 1.20 -25.43
C GLY A 468 -1.68 2.02 -25.42
N GLU A 469 -1.78 3.06 -24.59
CA GLU A 469 -2.99 3.89 -24.47
C GLU A 469 -2.63 5.38 -24.49
N SER A 470 -3.58 6.20 -24.94
CA SER A 470 -3.49 7.65 -24.96
C SER A 470 -4.52 8.26 -24.02
N LEU A 471 -4.10 9.20 -23.18
CA LEU A 471 -4.99 10.02 -22.37
C LEU A 471 -4.44 11.43 -22.30
N VAL A 472 -5.14 12.33 -22.99
CA VAL A 472 -4.84 13.76 -23.01
C VAL A 472 -5.99 14.48 -22.30
N ALA A 473 -5.67 15.29 -21.32
CA ALA A 473 -6.63 16.06 -20.53
C ALA A 473 -6.26 17.54 -20.54
N ASP A 474 -7.24 18.39 -20.80
CA ASP A 474 -7.19 19.84 -20.62
C ASP A 474 -7.93 20.19 -19.34
N ARG A 475 -7.23 20.75 -18.35
CA ARG A 475 -7.80 21.18 -17.08
C ARG A 475 -7.90 22.70 -17.03
N LYS A 476 -9.13 23.20 -16.87
CA LYS A 476 -9.43 24.61 -16.61
C LYS A 476 -10.08 24.74 -15.24
N GLY A 477 -9.30 25.13 -14.25
CA GLY A 477 -9.79 25.17 -12.86
C GLY A 477 -10.29 23.80 -12.38
N ALA A 478 -11.58 23.71 -12.09
CA ALA A 478 -12.26 22.49 -11.63
C ALA A 478 -12.88 21.65 -12.74
N VAL A 479 -12.73 22.04 -14.00
CA VAL A 479 -13.24 21.31 -15.17
C VAL A 479 -12.10 20.59 -15.84
N LEU A 480 -12.26 19.30 -16.08
CA LEU A 480 -11.31 18.46 -16.80
C LEU A 480 -11.94 17.97 -18.11
N LYS A 481 -11.41 18.44 -19.23
CA LYS A 481 -11.86 18.02 -20.57
C LYS A 481 -10.96 16.93 -21.10
N LEU A 482 -11.52 15.74 -21.30
CA LEU A 482 -10.79 14.62 -21.90
C LEU A 482 -10.89 14.70 -23.43
N LYS A 483 -9.75 14.55 -24.09
CA LYS A 483 -9.61 14.61 -25.55
C LYS A 483 -9.62 13.22 -26.21
N ASN A 484 -10.03 12.18 -25.50
CA ASN A 484 -10.08 10.80 -25.98
C ASN A 484 -11.49 10.38 -26.41
N GLU A 485 -11.56 9.62 -27.52
CA GLU A 485 -12.81 9.13 -28.12
C GLU A 485 -13.41 7.92 -27.42
N LYS A 486 -12.60 7.10 -26.78
CA LYS A 486 -12.99 5.79 -26.25
C LYS A 486 -13.31 5.83 -24.77
N GLU A 487 -14.15 4.90 -24.34
CA GLU A 487 -14.28 4.61 -22.91
C GLU A 487 -12.90 4.33 -22.32
N LEU A 488 -12.62 4.96 -21.18
CA LEU A 488 -11.33 4.81 -20.52
C LEU A 488 -11.25 3.42 -19.89
N PRO A 489 -10.18 2.66 -20.13
CA PRO A 489 -9.93 1.44 -19.38
C PRO A 489 -9.80 1.74 -17.88
N ASP A 490 -10.21 0.78 -17.02
CA ASP A 490 -10.21 0.93 -15.55
C ASP A 490 -8.90 1.49 -14.98
N GLU A 491 -7.77 1.11 -15.57
CA GLU A 491 -6.46 1.59 -15.10
C GLU A 491 -6.19 3.05 -15.48
N MET A 492 -6.77 3.56 -16.58
CA MET A 492 -6.69 4.98 -16.93
C MET A 492 -7.62 5.81 -16.05
N GLU A 493 -8.82 5.31 -15.75
CA GLU A 493 -9.71 5.94 -14.76
C GLU A 493 -9.03 6.04 -13.40
N LYS A 494 -8.27 5.01 -13.02
CA LYS A 494 -7.46 5.05 -11.80
C LYS A 494 -6.37 6.12 -11.85
N CYS A 495 -5.62 6.25 -12.95
CA CYS A 495 -4.61 7.29 -13.09
C CYS A 495 -5.23 8.69 -12.95
N LEU A 496 -6.41 8.87 -13.53
CA LEU A 496 -7.17 10.11 -13.44
C LEU A 496 -7.64 10.37 -12.00
N ALA A 497 -8.20 9.36 -11.33
CA ALA A 497 -8.63 9.46 -9.94
C ALA A 497 -7.45 9.76 -8.98
N ASP A 498 -6.29 9.13 -9.21
CA ASP A 498 -5.07 9.39 -8.44
C ASP A 498 -4.63 10.86 -8.59
N TYR A 499 -4.65 11.40 -9.83
CA TYR A 499 -4.35 12.81 -10.10
C TYR A 499 -5.35 13.75 -9.41
N LEU A 500 -6.64 13.53 -9.59
CA LEU A 500 -7.69 14.38 -9.01
C LEU A 500 -7.67 14.38 -7.48
N SER A 501 -7.25 13.28 -6.85
CA SER A 501 -7.11 13.19 -5.39
C SER A 501 -6.01 14.08 -4.81
N GLU A 502 -5.10 14.61 -5.64
CA GLU A 502 -4.05 15.56 -5.24
C GLU A 502 -4.50 17.03 -5.34
N LEU A 503 -5.71 17.28 -5.83
CA LEU A 503 -6.22 18.62 -6.09
C LEU A 503 -7.40 18.95 -5.16
N PRO A 504 -7.51 20.20 -4.67
CA PRO A 504 -8.57 20.60 -3.76
C PRO A 504 -9.91 20.76 -4.48
N GLY A 505 -10.92 19.99 -4.08
CA GLY A 505 -12.32 20.15 -4.46
C GLY A 505 -12.84 19.09 -5.44
N ASP A 506 -14.09 19.28 -5.85
CA ASP A 506 -14.77 18.39 -6.79
C ASP A 506 -14.51 18.83 -8.23
N PHE A 507 -14.40 17.86 -9.12
CA PHE A 507 -14.11 18.08 -10.53
C PHE A 507 -15.24 17.57 -11.40
N SER A 508 -15.63 18.38 -12.41
CA SER A 508 -16.47 17.92 -13.51
C SER A 508 -15.57 17.36 -14.63
N ILE A 509 -15.87 16.14 -15.05
CA ILE A 509 -15.17 15.51 -16.17
C ILE A 509 -16.06 15.62 -17.40
N GLU A 510 -15.65 16.44 -18.36
CA GLU A 510 -16.31 16.59 -19.66
C GLU A 510 -15.64 15.67 -20.66
N ARG A 511 -16.43 14.78 -21.26
CA ARG A 511 -16.00 13.92 -22.37
C ARG A 511 -16.58 14.52 -23.66
N ASN A 512 -15.75 15.10 -24.49
CA ASN A 512 -16.21 15.71 -25.75
C ASN A 512 -16.46 14.60 -26.77
N ARG A 513 -17.73 14.24 -26.99
CA ARG A 513 -18.14 13.23 -27.98
C ARG A 513 -18.35 13.82 -29.38
N GLU A 514 -18.46 15.12 -29.54
CA GLU A 514 -18.99 15.75 -30.76
C GLU A 514 -17.94 16.37 -31.70
N GLU A 515 -16.70 16.59 -31.30
CA GLU A 515 -15.69 17.28 -32.14
C GLU A 515 -14.63 16.37 -32.77
N ILE A 516 -14.84 15.06 -32.80
CA ILE A 516 -13.78 14.11 -33.18
C ILE A 516 -14.05 13.51 -34.56
N ALA A 517 -14.20 14.35 -35.54
CA ALA A 517 -14.36 13.93 -36.95
C ALA A 517 -13.09 14.17 -37.80
N GLY A 518 -11.91 13.85 -37.27
CA GLY A 518 -10.68 14.01 -38.06
C GLY A 518 -9.42 13.40 -37.43
N PRO A 519 -8.41 13.13 -38.24
CA PRO A 519 -7.14 12.56 -37.77
C PRO A 519 -6.30 13.52 -36.89
N MET A 520 -6.72 14.77 -36.78
CA MET A 520 -6.06 15.82 -36.02
C MET A 520 -7.08 16.67 -35.27
N GLN A 521 -6.84 16.89 -33.98
CA GLN A 521 -7.60 17.82 -33.14
C GLN A 521 -6.75 19.05 -32.86
N VAL A 522 -7.39 20.23 -32.91
CA VAL A 522 -6.75 21.51 -32.63
C VAL A 522 -7.49 22.19 -31.49
N PHE A 523 -6.78 22.59 -30.45
CA PHE A 523 -7.35 23.27 -29.31
C PHE A 523 -6.34 24.18 -28.60
N TYR A 524 -6.82 25.10 -27.78
CA TYR A 524 -6.01 26.02 -27.00
C TYR A 524 -6.00 25.66 -25.53
N VAL A 525 -4.82 25.73 -24.90
CA VAL A 525 -4.64 25.58 -23.44
C VAL A 525 -3.71 26.71 -22.99
N SER A 526 -4.17 27.58 -22.07
CA SER A 526 -3.38 28.71 -21.57
C SER A 526 -2.67 29.51 -22.69
N GLU A 527 -3.44 29.88 -23.72
CA GLU A 527 -2.94 30.58 -24.91
C GLU A 527 -2.05 29.75 -25.87
N ALA A 528 -1.60 28.56 -25.47
CA ALA A 528 -0.82 27.68 -26.33
C ALA A 528 -1.72 26.93 -27.32
N LEU A 529 -1.34 26.94 -28.58
CA LEU A 529 -2.02 26.19 -29.65
C LEU A 529 -1.48 24.75 -29.64
N VAL A 530 -2.39 23.79 -29.43
CA VAL A 530 -2.06 22.35 -29.31
C VAL A 530 -2.66 21.57 -30.45
N PHE A 531 -1.80 20.79 -31.15
CA PHE A 531 -2.22 19.83 -32.14
C PHE A 531 -2.08 18.41 -31.57
N LEU A 532 -3.19 17.68 -31.53
CA LEU A 532 -3.22 16.26 -31.18
C LEU A 532 -3.46 15.43 -32.44
N ILE A 533 -2.49 14.60 -32.81
CA ILE A 533 -2.47 13.80 -34.03
C ILE A 533 -2.61 12.33 -33.64
N ASN A 534 -3.78 11.73 -33.94
CA ASN A 534 -4.18 10.40 -33.44
C ASN A 534 -4.06 9.26 -34.45
N GLU A 535 -4.17 9.54 -35.77
CA GLU A 535 -4.27 8.50 -36.80
C GLU A 535 -3.53 8.83 -38.09
N LYS A 536 -3.61 7.91 -39.07
CA LYS A 536 -3.06 8.08 -40.42
C LYS A 536 -3.57 9.37 -41.04
N ILE A 537 -2.67 10.27 -41.24
CA ILE A 537 -2.92 11.43 -42.07
C ILE A 537 -2.42 11.08 -43.49
N ASP A 538 -3.22 10.33 -44.25
CA ASP A 538 -2.89 9.98 -45.63
C ASP A 538 -2.92 11.19 -46.55
N ARG A 539 -3.57 12.30 -46.17
CA ARG A 539 -3.70 13.54 -46.89
C ARG A 539 -3.89 14.76 -45.99
N VAL A 540 -2.96 15.07 -45.12
CA VAL A 540 -2.88 16.46 -44.69
C VAL A 540 -2.19 17.20 -45.86
N THR A 541 -3.02 17.76 -46.70
CA THR A 541 -2.49 18.69 -47.71
C THR A 541 -1.86 19.86 -46.98
N PRO A 542 -0.67 20.34 -47.39
CA PRO A 542 -0.07 21.55 -46.83
C PRO A 542 -1.05 22.74 -46.77
N ALA A 543 -2.05 22.76 -47.68
CA ALA A 543 -3.14 23.72 -47.70
C ALA A 543 -4.07 23.64 -46.47
N ALA A 544 -4.31 22.48 -45.89
CA ALA A 544 -5.13 22.35 -44.68
C ALA A 544 -4.38 22.79 -43.41
N LEU A 545 -3.04 22.68 -43.39
CA LEU A 545 -2.18 23.21 -42.33
C LEU A 545 -1.90 24.68 -42.51
N GLY A 546 -1.71 25.15 -43.76
CA GLY A 546 -1.46 26.56 -44.09
C GLY A 546 -2.67 27.48 -43.93
N SER A 547 -3.90 26.92 -43.74
CA SER A 547 -5.08 27.70 -43.38
C SER A 547 -5.16 28.07 -41.88
N LEU A 548 -4.30 27.46 -41.03
CA LEU A 548 -4.15 27.81 -39.62
C LEU A 548 -3.19 29.01 -39.53
N ALA A 549 -3.68 30.14 -39.09
CA ALA A 549 -2.97 31.42 -39.05
C ALA A 549 -1.77 31.48 -38.12
N ARG A 550 -1.41 30.41 -37.42
CA ARG A 550 -0.31 30.35 -36.43
C ARG A 550 0.27 28.94 -36.33
N ASP A 551 1.59 28.84 -36.17
CA ASP A 551 2.29 27.59 -35.87
C ASP A 551 1.90 27.05 -34.49
N PRO A 552 1.78 25.71 -34.31
CA PRO A 552 1.42 25.14 -33.00
C PRO A 552 2.58 25.29 -32.01
N ASP A 553 2.23 25.64 -30.77
CA ASP A 553 3.19 25.66 -29.68
C ASP A 553 3.54 24.22 -29.24
N ILE A 554 2.54 23.31 -29.28
CA ILE A 554 2.70 21.91 -28.85
C ILE A 554 2.08 20.97 -29.88
N VAL A 555 2.82 19.92 -30.25
CA VAL A 555 2.31 18.80 -31.06
C VAL A 555 2.37 17.51 -30.26
N ILE A 556 1.23 16.84 -30.13
CA ILE A 556 1.11 15.55 -29.42
C ILE A 556 0.86 14.45 -30.45
N PHE A 557 1.72 13.45 -30.48
CA PHE A 557 1.53 12.26 -31.30
C PHE A 557 0.98 11.11 -30.46
N SER A 558 -0.10 10.49 -30.94
CA SER A 558 -0.75 9.30 -30.35
C SER A 558 -0.90 8.21 -31.38
N ASN A 559 -0.89 6.94 -30.94
CA ASN A 559 -1.13 5.75 -31.77
C ASN A 559 -0.16 5.55 -32.95
N ALA A 560 1.05 6.11 -32.86
CA ALA A 560 2.12 6.01 -33.85
C ALA A 560 1.64 6.33 -35.31
N PRO A 561 1.18 7.55 -35.57
CA PRO A 561 0.59 7.91 -36.85
C PRO A 561 1.60 7.70 -38.01
N ARG A 562 1.10 7.24 -39.16
CA ARG A 562 1.92 7.03 -40.36
C ARG A 562 2.04 8.31 -41.14
N LEU A 563 3.16 9.05 -40.92
CA LEU A 563 3.44 10.34 -41.58
C LEU A 563 4.93 10.56 -41.72
N ASN A 564 5.29 11.48 -42.62
CA ASN A 564 6.67 11.94 -42.75
C ASN A 564 6.94 13.01 -41.70
N LEU A 565 7.64 12.61 -40.61
CA LEU A 565 7.89 13.45 -39.44
C LEU A 565 8.76 14.69 -39.80
N GLU A 566 9.82 14.50 -40.60
CA GLU A 566 10.75 15.59 -40.94
C GLU A 566 10.04 16.67 -41.73
N ARG A 567 9.24 16.27 -42.72
CA ARG A 567 8.47 17.21 -43.52
C ARG A 567 7.45 17.96 -42.67
N LEU A 568 6.64 17.23 -41.89
CA LEU A 568 5.59 17.82 -41.04
C LEU A 568 6.19 18.82 -40.05
N LEU A 569 7.18 18.38 -39.27
CA LEU A 569 7.83 19.22 -38.24
C LEU A 569 8.63 20.40 -38.85
N GLY A 570 9.16 20.24 -40.06
CA GLY A 570 9.81 21.32 -40.79
C GLY A 570 8.85 22.40 -41.26
N GLU A 571 7.61 22.01 -41.63
CA GLU A 571 6.56 22.93 -42.08
C GLU A 571 5.91 23.68 -40.89
N ILE A 572 5.57 22.98 -39.77
CA ILE A 572 4.80 23.56 -38.64
C ILE A 572 5.67 24.09 -37.49
N ARG A 573 6.95 23.77 -37.42
CA ARG A 573 7.96 24.20 -36.43
C ARG A 573 7.42 24.39 -34.99
N PRO A 574 6.87 23.34 -34.37
CA PRO A 574 6.32 23.46 -33.03
C PRO A 574 7.40 23.75 -31.98
N GLY A 575 7.06 24.44 -30.90
CA GLY A 575 7.95 24.64 -29.77
C GLY A 575 8.32 23.33 -29.06
N ILE A 576 7.32 22.46 -28.87
CA ILE A 576 7.47 21.17 -28.15
C ILE A 576 6.75 20.07 -28.92
N VAL A 577 7.41 18.92 -29.03
CA VAL A 577 6.79 17.68 -29.53
C VAL A 577 6.67 16.67 -28.40
N VAL A 578 5.46 16.14 -28.19
CA VAL A 578 5.16 15.13 -27.18
C VAL A 578 4.75 13.82 -27.85
N ALA A 579 5.44 12.73 -27.52
CA ALA A 579 5.02 11.37 -27.87
C ALA A 579 4.43 10.68 -26.64
N ASP A 580 3.14 10.34 -26.68
CA ASP A 580 2.46 9.71 -25.56
C ASP A 580 2.75 8.19 -25.45
N GLY A 581 2.15 7.52 -24.44
CA GLY A 581 2.39 6.12 -24.13
C GLY A 581 1.80 5.12 -25.14
N SER A 582 0.94 5.55 -26.06
CA SER A 582 0.37 4.73 -27.14
C SER A 582 1.36 4.46 -28.26
N ASN A 583 2.43 5.29 -28.35
CA ASN A 583 3.43 5.15 -29.39
C ASN A 583 4.42 4.02 -29.10
N HIS A 584 4.73 3.21 -30.11
CA HIS A 584 5.77 2.18 -29.98
C HIS A 584 7.19 2.77 -30.04
N ASN A 585 8.17 2.07 -29.45
CA ASN A 585 9.55 2.54 -29.30
C ASN A 585 10.20 3.01 -30.61
N GLY A 586 9.91 2.35 -31.73
CA GLY A 586 10.44 2.72 -33.04
C GLY A 586 9.94 4.08 -33.54
N PHE A 587 8.68 4.42 -33.26
CA PHE A 587 8.13 5.75 -33.58
C PHE A 587 8.75 6.82 -32.68
N VAL A 588 8.83 6.57 -31.37
CA VAL A 588 9.45 7.48 -30.40
C VAL A 588 10.91 7.80 -30.78
N LYS A 589 11.67 6.78 -31.24
CA LYS A 589 13.05 6.96 -31.69
C LYS A 589 13.10 7.87 -32.91
N ARG A 590 12.29 7.64 -33.93
CA ARG A 590 12.24 8.49 -35.14
C ARG A 590 11.82 9.93 -34.80
N CYS A 591 10.80 10.13 -33.96
CA CYS A 591 10.40 11.46 -33.51
C CYS A 591 11.56 12.21 -32.86
N ARG A 592 12.32 11.52 -32.01
CA ARG A 592 13.50 12.13 -31.36
C ARG A 592 14.54 12.55 -32.34
N GLU A 593 14.89 11.68 -33.32
CA GLU A 593 15.87 11.96 -34.34
C GLU A 593 15.45 13.17 -35.20
N SER A 594 14.20 13.23 -35.66
CA SER A 594 13.67 14.36 -36.43
C SER A 594 13.61 15.65 -35.58
N CYS A 595 13.21 15.60 -34.31
CA CYS A 595 13.22 16.78 -33.45
C CYS A 595 14.63 17.30 -33.18
N GLN A 596 15.60 16.40 -32.94
CA GLN A 596 17.00 16.77 -32.77
C GLN A 596 17.59 17.46 -34.00
N ALA A 597 17.26 16.95 -35.21
CA ALA A 597 17.71 17.55 -36.47
C ALA A 597 17.15 18.97 -36.70
N LEU A 598 15.93 19.23 -36.19
CA LEU A 598 15.25 20.53 -36.36
C LEU A 598 15.41 21.46 -35.14
N GLY A 599 16.09 21.03 -34.06
CA GLY A 599 16.28 21.83 -32.85
C GLY A 599 14.99 22.00 -32.00
N ILE A 600 14.01 21.09 -32.12
CA ILE A 600 12.73 21.14 -31.43
C ILE A 600 12.82 20.40 -30.10
N GLU A 601 12.20 20.94 -29.00
CA GLU A 601 12.13 20.25 -27.72
C GLU A 601 11.27 18.98 -27.85
N PHE A 602 11.78 17.82 -27.34
CA PHE A 602 11.11 16.54 -27.44
C PHE A 602 10.85 15.93 -26.06
N HIS A 603 9.60 15.54 -25.80
CA HIS A 603 9.17 14.82 -24.61
C HIS A 603 8.51 13.48 -24.96
N ALA A 604 9.12 12.37 -24.53
CA ALA A 604 8.52 11.05 -24.63
C ALA A 604 7.98 10.64 -23.25
N THR A 605 6.67 10.42 -23.14
CA THR A 605 6.09 10.02 -21.85
C THR A 605 6.58 8.64 -21.39
N LEU A 606 6.99 7.76 -22.31
CA LEU A 606 7.60 6.46 -22.04
C LEU A 606 8.91 6.56 -21.21
N GLU A 607 9.61 7.67 -21.31
CA GLU A 607 10.92 7.88 -20.69
C GLU A 607 10.86 8.85 -19.52
N LYS A 608 10.17 9.99 -19.72
CA LYS A 608 10.12 11.10 -18.78
C LYS A 608 8.85 11.11 -17.90
N GLY A 609 7.88 10.21 -18.18
CA GLY A 609 6.56 10.22 -17.51
C GLY A 609 5.61 11.21 -18.17
N ALA A 610 4.47 11.47 -17.51
CA ALA A 610 3.45 12.38 -17.99
C ALA A 610 4.02 13.77 -18.34
N PHE A 611 3.46 14.37 -19.38
CA PHE A 611 3.81 15.75 -19.75
C PHE A 611 2.78 16.70 -19.13
N LEU A 612 3.27 17.78 -18.54
CA LEU A 612 2.47 18.84 -17.91
C LEU A 612 2.86 20.18 -18.53
N TYR A 613 1.86 20.96 -18.99
CA TYR A 613 2.07 22.30 -19.53
C TYR A 613 0.98 23.26 -19.04
N PRO A 614 1.30 24.50 -18.63
CA PRO A 614 2.63 24.99 -18.36
C PRO A 614 3.34 24.20 -17.24
N LYS A 615 4.66 24.25 -17.28
CA LYS A 615 5.52 23.45 -16.37
C LYS A 615 5.40 23.86 -14.91
#